data_bf4e625117ffbd82adb37fafdc879d09
#
_entry.id   bf4e625117ffbd82adb37fafdc879d09
#
_cell.length_a   1.000
_cell.length_b   1.000
_cell.length_c   1.000
_cell.angle_alpha   90.00
_cell.angle_beta   90.00
_cell.angle_gamma   90.00
#
_symmetry.space_group_name_H-M   'P 1'
#
loop_
_entity.id
_entity.type
_entity.pdbx_description
1 polymer ?
#
loop_
_entity_poly.entity_id
_entity_poly.type
_entity_poly.pdbx_seq_one_letter_code
_entity_poly.pdbx_strand_id
1 'polypeptide(L)'
;ETLDQEKKEWEELGFDEEKRKIVERAQNCLSGIQESVAVISAKREGTEVFLEDLQKLECGVKKLISVCSHNPANLQEMSMFLNYYLPMAEKFAREYEQLLGYEDSGENMESLKRDITQGVGELAEAFEQIAIRMCDKMEINIFQDITVLEVLMAQNSRKGAEKDEQKKKNS
;
A
#
# COMPACT_ATOMS: atom_id res chain seq x y z
N GLU A 1 22.49 -4.22 -15.30
CA GLU A 1 22.04 -5.59 -15.62
C GLU A 1 20.78 -5.99 -14.85
N THR A 2 20.70 -5.73 -13.52
CA THR A 2 19.50 -6.00 -12.72
C THR A 2 18.30 -5.14 -13.12
N LEU A 3 18.53 -3.87 -13.47
CA LEU A 3 17.49 -2.95 -13.92
C LEU A 3 16.87 -3.37 -15.26
N ASP A 4 17.67 -3.91 -16.17
CA ASP A 4 17.18 -4.39 -17.48
C ASP A 4 16.37 -5.69 -17.35
N GLN A 5 16.73 -6.55 -16.42
CA GLN A 5 15.97 -7.77 -16.11
C GLN A 5 14.64 -7.43 -15.45
N GLU A 6 14.63 -6.53 -14.48
CA GLU A 6 13.41 -6.05 -13.84
C GLU A 6 12.46 -5.44 -14.87
N LYS A 7 13.00 -4.61 -15.74
CA LYS A 7 12.22 -3.97 -16.82
C LYS A 7 11.58 -5.00 -17.74
N LYS A 8 12.31 -6.06 -18.11
CA LYS A 8 11.79 -7.17 -18.92
C LYS A 8 10.69 -7.94 -18.21
N GLU A 9 10.87 -8.24 -16.93
CA GLU A 9 9.86 -8.93 -16.13
C GLU A 9 8.56 -8.14 -16.06
N TRP A 10 8.65 -6.83 -15.85
CA TRP A 10 7.49 -5.95 -15.86
C TRP A 10 6.81 -5.89 -17.22
N GLU A 11 7.59 -5.80 -18.31
CA GLU A 11 7.07 -5.81 -19.67
C GLU A 11 6.36 -7.12 -20.01
N GLU A 12 6.89 -8.26 -19.57
CA GLU A 12 6.28 -9.58 -19.74
C GLU A 12 4.92 -9.68 -19.04
N LEU A 13 4.75 -8.97 -17.91
CA LEU A 13 3.49 -8.89 -17.19
C LEU A 13 2.50 -7.87 -17.80
N GLY A 14 2.91 -7.14 -18.85
CA GLY A 14 2.09 -6.15 -19.52
C GLY A 14 2.20 -4.74 -18.95
N PHE A 15 3.23 -4.47 -18.15
CA PHE A 15 3.49 -3.14 -17.58
C PHE A 15 4.48 -2.37 -18.44
N ASP A 16 4.06 -1.21 -18.96
CA ASP A 16 4.97 -0.24 -19.52
C ASP A 16 5.65 0.56 -18.39
N GLU A 17 6.57 1.46 -18.76
CA GLU A 17 7.31 2.24 -17.78
C GLU A 17 6.41 3.14 -16.91
N GLU A 18 5.36 3.71 -17.50
CA GLU A 18 4.42 4.57 -16.81
C GLU A 18 3.60 3.78 -15.76
N LYS A 19 3.10 2.62 -16.14
CA LYS A 19 2.34 1.73 -15.24
C LYS A 19 3.23 1.21 -14.11
N ARG A 20 4.48 0.86 -14.44
CA ARG A 20 5.46 0.44 -13.42
C ARG A 20 5.69 1.54 -12.37
N LYS A 21 5.83 2.78 -12.79
CA LYS A 21 6.00 3.91 -11.87
C LYS A 21 4.81 4.12 -10.95
N ILE A 22 3.59 3.89 -11.44
CA ILE A 22 2.38 3.97 -10.63
C ILE A 22 2.43 2.92 -9.51
N VAL A 23 2.76 1.68 -9.85
CA VAL A 23 2.86 0.60 -8.86
C VAL A 23 3.99 0.85 -7.86
N GLU A 24 5.17 1.26 -8.32
CA GLU A 24 6.30 1.58 -7.45
C GLU A 24 5.97 2.70 -6.46
N ARG A 25 5.32 3.75 -6.91
CA ARG A 25 4.87 4.84 -6.02
C ARG A 25 3.85 4.37 -5.00
N ALA A 26 2.91 3.52 -5.41
CA ALA A 26 1.94 2.93 -4.50
C ALA A 26 2.63 2.06 -3.43
N GLN A 27 3.60 1.25 -3.81
CA GLN A 27 4.37 0.44 -2.88
C GLN A 27 5.20 1.29 -1.92
N ASN A 28 5.77 2.40 -2.40
CA ASN A 28 6.51 3.33 -1.56
C ASN A 28 5.59 4.03 -0.54
N CYS A 29 4.39 4.41 -0.95
CA CYS A 29 3.38 4.96 -0.04
C CYS A 29 2.97 3.95 1.03
N LEU A 30 2.76 2.68 0.64
CA LEU A 30 2.46 1.61 1.60
C LEU A 30 3.59 1.43 2.61
N SER A 31 4.84 1.47 2.16
CA SER A 31 5.99 1.39 3.05
C SER A 31 6.03 2.55 4.05
N GLY A 32 5.73 3.78 3.59
CA GLY A 32 5.62 4.94 4.46
C GLY A 32 4.50 4.82 5.48
N ILE A 33 3.36 4.29 5.09
CA ILE A 33 2.24 4.02 5.99
C ILE A 33 2.63 2.97 7.04
N GLN A 34 3.31 1.90 6.62
CA GLN A 34 3.78 0.85 7.53
C GLN A 34 4.79 1.38 8.56
N GLU A 35 5.67 2.28 8.16
CA GLU A 35 6.58 2.96 9.09
C GLU A 35 5.82 3.75 10.14
N SER A 36 4.81 4.54 9.72
CA SER A 36 3.95 5.28 10.65
C SER A 36 3.16 4.35 11.57
N VAL A 37 2.63 3.25 11.05
CA VAL A 37 1.93 2.23 11.84
C VAL A 37 2.83 1.67 12.94
N ALA A 38 4.10 1.38 12.63
CA ALA A 38 5.05 0.87 13.62
C ALA A 38 5.27 1.87 14.76
N VAL A 39 5.42 3.15 14.45
CA VAL A 39 5.60 4.21 15.46
C VAL A 39 4.34 4.42 16.27
N ILE A 40 3.18 4.49 15.62
CA ILE A 40 1.89 4.70 16.28
C ILE A 40 1.54 3.53 17.19
N SER A 41 1.81 2.30 16.75
CA SER A 41 1.55 1.07 17.53
C SER A 41 2.30 1.05 18.85
N ALA A 42 3.48 1.66 18.91
CA ALA A 42 4.28 1.74 20.13
C ALA A 42 3.67 2.64 21.19
N LYS A 43 2.76 3.54 20.83
CA LYS A 43 2.16 4.55 21.71
C LYS A 43 0.75 4.22 22.24
N ARG A 44 0.26 3.11 22.04
CA ARG A 44 -0.91 2.34 22.52
C ARG A 44 -2.23 3.00 22.95
N GLU A 45 -2.31 4.20 23.45
CA GLU A 45 -3.56 4.76 23.98
C GLU A 45 -4.37 5.53 22.92
N GLY A 46 -5.59 5.08 22.64
CA GLY A 46 -6.54 5.76 21.78
C GLY A 46 -6.23 5.68 20.28
N THR A 47 -5.32 4.78 19.86
CA THR A 47 -4.88 4.67 18.47
C THR A 47 -5.50 3.49 17.73
N GLU A 48 -6.26 2.64 18.40
CA GLU A 48 -6.76 1.37 17.85
C GLU A 48 -7.61 1.56 16.59
N VAL A 49 -8.54 2.50 16.61
CA VAL A 49 -9.42 2.76 15.46
C VAL A 49 -8.62 3.24 14.25
N PHE A 50 -7.68 4.15 14.48
CA PHE A 50 -6.83 4.67 13.43
C PHE A 50 -5.96 3.58 12.80
N LEU A 51 -5.38 2.71 13.63
CA LEU A 51 -4.58 1.58 13.17
C LEU A 51 -5.40 0.55 12.39
N GLU A 52 -6.61 0.25 12.83
CA GLU A 52 -7.53 -0.63 12.11
C GLU A 52 -7.86 -0.07 10.72
N ASP A 53 -8.14 1.22 10.64
CA ASP A 53 -8.43 1.90 9.37
C ASP A 53 -7.23 1.87 8.42
N LEU A 54 -6.02 2.09 8.94
CA LEU A 54 -4.80 1.98 8.13
C LEU A 54 -4.56 0.56 7.63
N GLN A 55 -4.81 -0.45 8.45
CA GLN A 55 -4.69 -1.86 8.03
C GLN A 55 -5.72 -2.20 6.95
N LYS A 56 -6.94 -1.73 7.11
CA LYS A 56 -8.01 -1.89 6.12
C LYS A 56 -7.63 -1.23 4.80
N LEU A 57 -7.07 -0.04 4.86
CA LEU A 57 -6.58 0.69 3.69
C LEU A 57 -5.44 -0.07 3.00
N GLU A 58 -4.47 -0.58 3.75
CA GLU A 58 -3.40 -1.42 3.20
C GLU A 58 -3.95 -2.63 2.46
N CYS A 59 -4.91 -3.33 3.06
CA CYS A 59 -5.55 -4.48 2.42
C CYS A 59 -6.24 -4.10 1.11
N GLY A 60 -6.95 -2.98 1.12
CA GLY A 60 -7.62 -2.47 -0.07
C GLY A 60 -6.64 -2.12 -1.19
N VAL A 61 -5.55 -1.47 -0.85
CA VAL A 61 -4.51 -1.10 -1.82
C VAL A 61 -3.82 -2.33 -2.40
N LYS A 62 -3.49 -3.32 -1.57
CA LYS A 62 -2.89 -4.58 -2.02
C LYS A 62 -3.81 -5.32 -3.00
N LYS A 63 -5.10 -5.37 -2.70
CA LYS A 63 -6.11 -5.94 -3.60
C LYS A 63 -6.18 -5.19 -4.94
N LEU A 64 -6.16 -3.86 -4.90
CA LEU A 64 -6.14 -3.03 -6.12
C LEU A 64 -4.91 -3.29 -6.97
N ILE A 65 -3.74 -3.36 -6.36
CA ILE A 65 -2.49 -3.67 -7.06
C ILE A 65 -2.58 -5.05 -7.69
N SER A 66 -3.10 -6.04 -6.98
CA SER A 66 -3.30 -7.40 -7.49
C SER A 66 -4.23 -7.42 -8.71
N VAL A 67 -5.37 -6.75 -8.62
CA VAL A 67 -6.34 -6.65 -9.73
C VAL A 67 -5.72 -5.96 -10.94
N CYS A 68 -5.02 -4.85 -10.73
CA CYS A 68 -4.34 -4.12 -11.80
C CYS A 68 -3.19 -4.93 -12.42
N SER A 69 -2.54 -5.78 -11.62
CA SER A 69 -1.49 -6.68 -12.09
C SER A 69 -2.04 -7.76 -13.01
N HIS A 70 -3.27 -8.22 -12.76
CA HIS A 70 -3.95 -9.18 -13.61
C HIS A 70 -4.34 -8.56 -14.97
N ASN A 71 -4.74 -7.30 -14.97
CA ASN A 71 -5.05 -6.55 -16.19
C ASN A 71 -4.46 -5.14 -16.08
N PRO A 72 -3.25 -4.91 -16.64
CA PRO A 72 -2.57 -3.61 -16.53
C PRO A 72 -3.36 -2.41 -17.09
N ALA A 73 -4.32 -2.65 -17.98
CA ALA A 73 -5.19 -1.57 -18.48
C ALA A 73 -6.01 -0.91 -17.35
N ASN A 74 -6.32 -1.66 -16.30
CA ASN A 74 -7.06 -1.13 -15.14
C ASN A 74 -6.26 -0.10 -14.34
N LEU A 75 -4.93 -0.08 -14.45
CA LEU A 75 -4.09 0.93 -13.78
C LEU A 75 -4.43 2.34 -14.22
N GLN A 76 -4.85 2.52 -15.47
CA GLN A 76 -5.23 3.83 -15.96
C GLN A 76 -6.49 4.35 -15.26
N GLU A 77 -7.47 3.47 -15.03
CA GLU A 77 -8.69 3.80 -14.28
C GLU A 77 -8.39 4.03 -12.79
N MET A 78 -7.44 3.30 -12.24
CA MET A 78 -7.07 3.36 -10.82
C MET A 78 -5.99 4.38 -10.51
N SER A 79 -5.44 5.05 -11.53
CA SER A 79 -4.31 5.97 -11.37
C SER A 79 -4.61 7.10 -10.37
N MET A 80 -5.83 7.63 -10.35
CA MET A 80 -6.23 8.67 -9.41
C MET A 80 -6.16 8.18 -7.97
N PHE A 81 -6.63 6.95 -7.71
CA PHE A 81 -6.57 6.36 -6.37
C PHE A 81 -5.13 6.13 -5.92
N LEU A 82 -4.32 5.55 -6.77
CA LEU A 82 -2.95 5.18 -6.44
C LEU A 82 -1.99 6.38 -6.42
N ASN A 83 -2.21 7.37 -7.29
CA ASN A 83 -1.33 8.54 -7.39
C ASN A 83 -1.76 9.72 -6.54
N TYR A 84 -3.03 9.80 -6.14
CA TYR A 84 -3.57 10.94 -5.44
C TYR A 84 -4.08 10.59 -4.05
N TYR A 85 -5.00 9.64 -3.94
CA TYR A 85 -5.61 9.30 -2.66
C TYR A 85 -4.68 8.52 -1.74
N LEU A 86 -3.83 7.66 -2.28
CA LEU A 86 -2.89 6.89 -1.47
C LEU A 86 -1.80 7.79 -0.83
N PRO A 87 -1.16 8.72 -1.57
CA PRO A 87 -0.27 9.71 -0.93
C PRO A 87 -0.96 10.56 0.12
N MET A 88 -2.24 10.87 -0.05
CA MET A 88 -3.03 11.58 0.96
C MET A 88 -3.16 10.76 2.24
N ALA A 89 -3.41 9.45 2.12
CA ALA A 89 -3.46 8.55 3.27
C ALA A 89 -2.11 8.48 4.01
N GLU A 90 -1.02 8.41 3.26
CA GLU A 90 0.34 8.45 3.84
C GLU A 90 0.58 9.76 4.60
N LYS A 91 0.19 10.87 4.02
CA LYS A 91 0.29 12.19 4.66
C LYS A 91 -0.49 12.23 5.97
N PHE A 92 -1.72 11.74 5.98
CA PHE A 92 -2.53 11.67 7.20
C PHE A 92 -1.90 10.77 8.27
N ALA A 93 -1.32 9.67 7.88
CA ALA A 93 -0.63 8.78 8.82
C ALA A 93 0.57 9.48 9.48
N ARG A 94 1.36 10.21 8.70
CA ARG A 94 2.49 10.99 9.22
C ARG A 94 2.06 12.15 10.11
N GLU A 95 0.98 12.86 9.74
CA GLU A 95 0.43 13.94 10.55
C GLU A 95 -0.09 13.43 11.90
N TYR A 96 -0.79 12.30 11.90
CA TYR A 96 -1.25 11.66 13.13
C TYR A 96 -0.07 11.25 14.02
N GLU A 97 0.96 10.66 13.43
CA GLU A 97 2.21 10.31 14.13
C GLU A 97 2.84 11.52 14.79
N GLN A 98 2.91 12.65 14.09
CA GLN A 98 3.45 13.90 14.62
C GLN A 98 2.61 14.42 15.78
N LEU A 99 1.29 14.38 15.70
CA LEU A 99 0.39 14.81 16.75
C LEU A 99 0.56 14.00 18.03
N LEU A 100 0.87 12.71 17.93
CA LEU A 100 1.16 11.86 19.09
C LEU A 100 2.46 12.25 19.81
N GLY A 101 3.35 12.95 19.13
CA GLY A 101 4.60 13.44 19.72
C GLY A 101 4.44 14.66 20.62
N TYR A 102 3.31 15.34 20.56
CA TYR A 102 3.03 16.51 21.40
C TYR A 102 2.42 16.07 22.74
N GLU A 103 2.99 16.56 23.84
CA GLU A 103 2.51 16.24 25.19
C GLU A 103 1.22 16.98 25.56
N ASP A 104 0.96 18.11 24.90
CA ASP A 104 -0.21 18.92 25.17
C ASP A 104 -1.39 18.46 24.31
N SER A 105 -2.35 17.83 24.96
CA SER A 105 -3.58 17.35 24.36
C SER A 105 -4.69 18.40 24.42
N GLY A 106 -4.43 19.58 23.87
CA GLY A 106 -5.43 20.62 23.78
C GLY A 106 -6.62 20.20 22.92
N GLU A 107 -7.78 20.83 23.14
CA GLU A 107 -9.03 20.53 22.42
C GLU A 107 -8.85 20.60 20.89
N ASN A 108 -8.02 21.53 20.41
CA ASN A 108 -7.70 21.65 18.98
C ASN A 108 -6.95 20.45 18.44
N MET A 109 -6.04 19.88 19.21
CA MET A 109 -5.29 18.69 18.81
C MET A 109 -6.17 17.45 18.77
N GLU A 110 -7.06 17.30 19.74
CA GLU A 110 -8.01 16.18 19.76
C GLU A 110 -9.00 16.29 18.59
N SER A 111 -9.44 17.50 18.25
CA SER A 111 -10.28 17.74 17.08
C SER A 111 -9.55 17.37 15.78
N LEU A 112 -8.28 17.76 15.65
CA LEU A 112 -7.47 17.46 14.47
C LEU A 112 -7.23 15.94 14.33
N LYS A 113 -6.93 15.25 15.42
CA LYS A 113 -6.80 13.79 15.42
C LYS A 113 -8.09 13.11 14.96
N ARG A 114 -9.25 13.58 15.41
CA ARG A 114 -10.56 13.06 14.99
C ARG A 114 -10.78 13.28 13.51
N ASP A 115 -10.45 14.47 13.00
CA ASP A 115 -10.61 14.79 11.58
C ASP A 115 -9.71 13.90 10.70
N ILE A 116 -8.47 13.70 11.11
CA ILE A 116 -7.53 12.81 10.42
C ILE A 116 -8.03 11.36 10.45
N THR A 117 -8.50 10.88 11.60
CA THR A 117 -9.05 9.53 11.76
C THR A 117 -10.26 9.32 10.86
N GLN A 118 -11.15 10.30 10.80
CA GLN A 118 -12.30 10.25 9.91
C GLN A 118 -11.87 10.20 8.44
N GLY A 119 -10.92 11.05 8.05
CA GLY A 119 -10.41 11.09 6.68
C GLY A 119 -9.79 9.77 6.25
N VAL A 120 -8.98 9.15 7.12
CA VAL A 120 -8.38 7.84 6.85
C VAL A 120 -9.44 6.76 6.77
N GLY A 121 -10.46 6.79 7.64
CA GLY A 121 -11.58 5.86 7.59
C GLY A 121 -12.34 5.93 6.27
N GLU A 122 -12.60 7.14 5.78
CA GLU A 122 -13.25 7.34 4.49
C GLU A 122 -12.40 6.85 3.32
N LEU A 123 -11.10 7.11 3.35
CA LEU A 123 -10.17 6.61 2.33
C LEU A 123 -10.08 5.08 2.35
N ALA A 124 -9.99 4.47 3.53
CA ALA A 124 -9.96 3.02 3.69
C ALA A 124 -11.20 2.36 3.10
N GLU A 125 -12.37 2.92 3.38
CA GLU A 125 -13.63 2.42 2.83
C GLU A 125 -13.70 2.59 1.31
N ALA A 126 -13.26 3.73 0.79
CA ALA A 126 -13.22 3.98 -0.65
C ALA A 126 -12.31 2.97 -1.38
N PHE A 127 -11.13 2.70 -0.86
CA PHE A 127 -10.22 1.71 -1.44
C PHE A 127 -10.81 0.30 -1.38
N GLU A 128 -11.44 -0.07 -0.28
CA GLU A 128 -12.08 -1.37 -0.14
C GLU A 128 -13.23 -1.55 -1.14
N GLN A 129 -14.10 -0.56 -1.27
CA GLN A 129 -15.24 -0.61 -2.19
C GLN A 129 -14.79 -0.71 -3.65
N ILE A 130 -13.76 0.02 -4.02
CA ILE A 130 -13.22 -0.05 -5.37
C ILE A 130 -12.55 -1.39 -5.63
N ALA A 131 -11.79 -1.90 -4.68
CA ALA A 131 -11.17 -3.22 -4.80
C ALA A 131 -12.22 -4.32 -4.99
N ILE A 132 -13.31 -4.27 -4.22
CA ILE A 132 -14.43 -5.22 -4.35
C ILE A 132 -15.06 -5.12 -5.74
N ARG A 133 -15.37 -3.92 -6.20
CA ARG A 133 -15.99 -3.71 -7.53
C ARG A 133 -15.10 -4.20 -8.66
N MET A 134 -13.80 -3.95 -8.56
CA MET A 134 -12.86 -4.42 -9.58
C MET A 134 -12.73 -5.93 -9.58
N CYS A 135 -12.74 -6.55 -8.40
CA CYS A 135 -12.72 -8.02 -8.28
C CYS A 135 -13.99 -8.66 -8.87
N ASP A 136 -15.16 -8.05 -8.66
CA ASP A 136 -16.43 -8.57 -9.19
C ASP A 136 -16.50 -8.50 -10.72
N LYS A 137 -15.81 -7.57 -11.34
CA LYS A 137 -15.79 -7.40 -12.80
C LYS A 137 -14.84 -8.36 -13.51
N MET A 138 -13.96 -9.04 -12.78
CA MET A 138 -12.93 -9.88 -13.36
C MET A 138 -13.15 -11.33 -13.00
N GLU A 139 -13.07 -12.22 -14.00
CA GLU A 139 -12.88 -13.64 -13.73
C GLU A 139 -11.47 -13.83 -13.20
N ILE A 140 -11.32 -13.79 -11.88
CA ILE A 140 -10.02 -13.86 -11.24
C ILE A 140 -9.60 -15.32 -11.12
N ASN A 141 -8.47 -15.64 -11.76
CA ASN A 141 -7.78 -16.89 -11.48
C ASN A 141 -6.89 -16.67 -10.25
N ILE A 142 -7.33 -17.19 -9.11
CA ILE A 142 -6.67 -16.98 -7.81
C ILE A 142 -5.19 -17.35 -7.86
N PHE A 143 -4.83 -18.42 -8.57
CA PHE A 143 -3.44 -18.86 -8.67
C PHE A 143 -2.57 -17.88 -9.45
N GLN A 144 -3.08 -17.32 -10.55
CA GLN A 144 -2.36 -16.31 -11.32
C GLN A 144 -2.19 -15.02 -10.53
N ASP A 145 -3.23 -14.59 -9.83
CA ASP A 145 -3.19 -13.37 -9.02
C ASP A 145 -2.16 -13.45 -7.90
N ILE A 146 -2.09 -14.58 -7.20
CA ILE A 146 -1.09 -14.80 -6.16
C ILE A 146 0.32 -14.78 -6.75
N THR A 147 0.53 -15.45 -7.89
CA THR A 147 1.83 -15.49 -8.56
C THR A 147 2.30 -14.10 -8.97
N VAL A 148 1.43 -13.31 -9.57
CA VAL A 148 1.76 -11.94 -9.97
C VAL A 148 2.07 -11.07 -8.75
N LEU A 149 1.26 -11.17 -7.71
CA LEU A 149 1.49 -10.42 -6.47
C LEU A 149 2.84 -10.80 -5.83
N GLU A 150 3.19 -12.08 -5.81
CA GLU A 150 4.49 -12.56 -5.31
C GLU A 150 5.65 -11.98 -6.13
N VAL A 151 5.54 -11.95 -7.46
CA VAL A 151 6.56 -11.35 -8.33
C VAL A 151 6.75 -9.85 -8.02
N LEU A 152 5.64 -9.11 -7.90
CA LEU A 152 5.70 -7.68 -7.59
C LEU A 152 6.29 -7.40 -6.21
N MET A 153 5.92 -8.19 -5.21
CA MET A 153 6.46 -8.05 -3.86
C MET A 153 7.93 -8.46 -3.79
N ALA A 154 8.33 -9.50 -4.52
CA ALA A 154 9.72 -9.94 -4.59
C ALA A 154 10.63 -8.88 -5.17
N GLN A 155 10.18 -8.10 -6.16
CA GLN A 155 10.95 -6.99 -6.74
C GLN A 155 11.21 -5.89 -5.72
N ASN A 156 10.29 -5.62 -4.81
CA ASN A 156 10.46 -4.61 -3.77
C ASN A 156 11.36 -5.09 -2.60
N SER A 157 11.40 -6.39 -2.35
CA SER A 157 12.17 -6.97 -1.24
C SER A 157 13.40 -7.78 -1.70
N ARG A 158 13.87 -7.54 -2.92
CA ARG A 158 14.94 -8.32 -3.55
C ARG A 158 16.22 -8.42 -2.69
N LYS A 159 16.60 -7.36 -1.99
CA LYS A 159 17.77 -7.36 -1.09
C LYS A 159 17.58 -8.23 0.16
N GLY A 160 16.35 -8.42 0.60
CA GLY A 160 16.03 -9.32 1.72
C GLY A 160 15.95 -10.77 1.28
N ALA A 161 15.34 -11.05 0.12
CA ALA A 161 15.14 -12.39 -0.41
C ALA A 161 16.47 -13.07 -0.80
N GLU A 162 17.42 -12.34 -1.38
CA GLU A 162 18.76 -12.88 -1.73
C GLU A 162 19.53 -13.34 -0.50
N LYS A 163 19.39 -12.65 0.62
CA LYS A 163 20.02 -13.04 1.88
C LYS A 163 19.41 -14.30 2.49
N ASP A 164 18.12 -14.47 2.38
CA ASP A 164 17.41 -15.63 2.93
C ASP A 164 17.65 -16.90 2.09
N GLU A 165 17.72 -16.76 0.78
CA GLU A 165 18.05 -17.88 -0.12
C GLU A 165 19.50 -18.37 0.08
N GLN A 166 20.45 -17.46 0.28
CA GLN A 166 21.82 -17.83 0.58
C GLN A 166 21.93 -18.54 1.92
N LYS A 167 21.15 -18.17 2.93
CA LYS A 167 21.10 -18.86 4.21
C LYS A 167 20.52 -20.27 4.08
N LYS A 168 19.50 -20.47 3.23
CA LYS A 168 18.92 -21.79 2.98
C LYS A 168 19.81 -22.73 2.18
N LYS A 169 20.63 -22.20 1.28
CA LYS A 169 21.57 -22.99 0.48
C LYS A 169 22.83 -23.40 1.28
N ASN A 170 23.17 -22.69 2.35
CA ASN A 170 24.34 -22.98 3.20
C ASN A 170 23.98 -23.79 4.46
N SER A 171 22.73 -24.17 4.62
CA SER A 171 22.28 -25.09 5.65
C SER A 171 21.89 -26.42 5.04
#